data_a9b28b4c3db579f4b92dcc7710f7cd6e
#
_entry.id   a9b28b4c3db579f4b92dcc7710f7cd6e
#
_cell.length_a   1.000
_cell.length_b   1.000
_cell.length_c   1.000
_cell.angle_alpha   90.00
_cell.angle_beta   90.00
_cell.angle_gamma   90.00
#
_symmetry.space_group_name_H-M   'P 1'
#
loop_
_entity.id
_entity.type
_entity.pdbx_description
1 polymer ?
#
loop_
_entity_poly.entity_id
_entity_poly.type
_entity_poly.pdbx_seq_one_letter_code
_entity_poly.pdbx_strand_id
1 'polypeptide(L)'
;NMSNSSPVSFGNLLYVSTSNGQDESHVNITSPRAPAIIAIDKLTGELVWEDNSVGDRILHGQWASPTVGNIDGIEQVVMGQGDGWIRGYVATTGEKLWEFDTNPKDSVWPKDRNEVISSAVIYDNVVYVANGQDPEHGEGVGHLYAIDAAQRGDITETGSIWHYQGIRRSISTAAIHDGLIYYPDFSGFLHCLDVKTGEVVWVYDLFAAVWGSPLVVDGKVYIGDEDGDITVLKTGK
;
A
#
# COMPACT_ATOMS: atom_id res chain seq x y z
N ASN A 1 -5.83 -19.52 -2.80
CA ASN A 1 -5.61 -18.30 -2.03
C ASN A 1 -4.13 -18.18 -1.72
N MET A 2 -3.49 -17.12 -2.19
CA MET A 2 -2.07 -16.86 -1.93
C MET A 2 -1.95 -15.51 -1.23
N SER A 3 -1.12 -15.43 -0.18
CA SER A 3 -0.61 -14.17 0.33
C SER A 3 0.83 -14.04 -0.13
N ASN A 4 1.17 -12.93 -0.73
CA ASN A 4 2.52 -12.63 -1.19
C ASN A 4 3.16 -11.48 -0.39
N SER A 5 2.60 -11.20 0.79
CA SER A 5 3.09 -10.15 1.67
C SER A 5 4.25 -10.63 2.54
N SER A 6 5.12 -9.71 2.90
CA SER A 6 6.19 -9.96 3.87
C SER A 6 5.70 -9.69 5.28
N PRO A 7 5.93 -10.60 6.24
CA PRO A 7 5.68 -10.31 7.65
C PRO A 7 6.56 -9.18 8.16
N VAL A 8 6.04 -8.35 9.07
CA VAL A 8 6.78 -7.25 9.68
C VAL A 8 6.79 -7.41 11.20
N SER A 9 7.94 -7.23 11.83
CA SER A 9 8.05 -7.31 13.28
C SER A 9 8.28 -5.95 13.92
N PHE A 10 7.59 -5.70 15.04
CA PHE A 10 7.81 -4.53 15.87
C PHE A 10 7.67 -4.91 17.36
N GLY A 11 8.63 -4.54 18.18
CA GLY A 11 8.68 -5.01 19.56
C GLY A 11 8.69 -6.53 19.64
N ASN A 12 7.77 -7.12 20.39
CA ASN A 12 7.60 -8.57 20.51
C ASN A 12 6.54 -9.12 19.55
N LEU A 13 5.93 -8.31 18.69
CA LEU A 13 4.88 -8.73 17.78
C LEU A 13 5.39 -8.94 16.36
N LEU A 14 4.77 -9.85 15.67
CA LEU A 14 4.90 -10.12 14.24
C LEU A 14 3.54 -9.94 13.60
N TYR A 15 3.45 -9.05 12.62
CA TYR A 15 2.24 -8.77 11.86
C TYR A 15 2.28 -9.51 10.54
N VAL A 16 1.20 -10.22 10.25
CA VAL A 16 1.10 -11.09 9.09
C VAL A 16 -0.21 -10.81 8.36
N SER A 17 -0.12 -10.50 7.07
CA SER A 17 -1.28 -10.55 6.18
C SER A 17 -1.66 -12.00 5.97
N THR A 18 -2.91 -12.35 6.18
CA THR A 18 -3.39 -13.70 5.96
C THR A 18 -3.92 -13.87 4.55
N SER A 19 -3.93 -15.10 4.06
CA SER A 19 -4.36 -15.43 2.70
C SER A 19 -5.90 -15.54 2.59
N ASN A 20 -6.64 -14.62 3.16
CA ASN A 20 -8.08 -14.56 2.93
C ASN A 20 -8.35 -13.90 1.57
N GLY A 21 -9.09 -14.57 0.71
CA GLY A 21 -9.37 -14.07 -0.64
C GLY A 21 -10.36 -14.94 -1.41
N GLN A 22 -10.46 -14.68 -2.69
CA GLN A 22 -11.31 -15.42 -3.61
C GLN A 22 -10.78 -16.83 -3.89
N ASP A 23 -11.67 -17.73 -4.27
CA ASP A 23 -11.32 -19.06 -4.78
C ASP A 23 -10.66 -18.99 -6.17
N GLU A 24 -10.28 -20.15 -6.72
CA GLU A 24 -9.65 -20.24 -8.06
C GLU A 24 -10.56 -19.75 -9.18
N SER A 25 -11.86 -19.68 -8.97
CA SER A 25 -12.81 -19.16 -9.96
C SER A 25 -12.91 -17.64 -9.96
N HIS A 26 -12.26 -16.96 -9.01
CA HIS A 26 -12.32 -15.51 -8.78
C HIS A 26 -13.76 -14.98 -8.54
N VAL A 27 -14.63 -15.83 -7.96
CA VAL A 27 -16.04 -15.50 -7.73
C VAL A 27 -16.40 -15.53 -6.25
N ASN A 28 -15.95 -16.57 -5.52
CA ASN A 28 -16.41 -16.81 -4.16
C ASN A 28 -15.34 -16.47 -3.12
N ILE A 29 -15.75 -15.81 -2.05
CA ILE A 29 -14.92 -15.66 -0.84
C ILE A 29 -15.17 -16.90 0.03
N THR A 30 -14.19 -17.79 0.09
CA THR A 30 -14.35 -19.09 0.77
C THR A 30 -14.40 -18.99 2.28
N SER A 31 -13.81 -17.95 2.84
CA SER A 31 -13.70 -17.76 4.29
C SER A 31 -13.90 -16.29 4.70
N PRO A 32 -15.11 -15.72 4.53
CA PRO A 32 -15.34 -14.30 4.75
C PRO A 32 -15.18 -13.85 6.20
N ARG A 33 -15.06 -14.78 7.14
CA ARG A 33 -14.81 -14.50 8.57
C ARG A 33 -13.36 -14.75 8.99
N ALA A 34 -12.51 -15.23 8.09
CA ALA A 34 -11.09 -15.37 8.39
C ALA A 34 -10.45 -13.97 8.50
N PRO A 35 -9.49 -13.78 9.41
CA PRO A 35 -8.82 -12.51 9.55
C PRO A 35 -8.06 -12.14 8.26
N ALA A 36 -7.98 -10.83 7.97
CA ALA A 36 -7.16 -10.29 6.89
C ALA A 36 -5.74 -9.96 7.36
N ILE A 37 -5.61 -9.60 8.63
CA ILE A 37 -4.33 -9.37 9.30
C ILE A 37 -4.37 -9.94 10.72
N ILE A 38 -3.25 -10.49 11.15
CA ILE A 38 -3.05 -10.99 12.52
C ILE A 38 -1.77 -10.43 13.11
N ALA A 39 -1.75 -10.28 14.43
CA ALA A 39 -0.53 -10.08 15.20
C ALA A 39 -0.29 -11.26 16.13
N ILE A 40 0.91 -11.80 16.10
CA ILE A 40 1.33 -12.92 16.94
C ILE A 40 2.52 -12.50 17.79
N ASP A 41 2.59 -13.02 19.01
CA ASP A 41 3.79 -12.91 19.83
C ASP A 41 4.90 -13.77 19.20
N LYS A 42 6.01 -13.13 18.81
CA LYS A 42 7.09 -13.81 18.08
C LYS A 42 7.91 -14.79 18.91
N LEU A 43 7.76 -14.76 20.26
CA LEU A 43 8.47 -15.67 21.17
C LEU A 43 7.64 -16.92 21.46
N THR A 44 6.31 -16.77 21.59
CA THR A 44 5.41 -17.87 21.95
C THR A 44 4.64 -18.43 20.75
N GLY A 45 4.47 -17.64 19.68
CA GLY A 45 3.62 -17.97 18.54
C GLY A 45 2.11 -17.78 18.82
N GLU A 46 1.75 -17.25 19.98
CA GLU A 46 0.36 -17.03 20.35
C GLU A 46 -0.25 -15.84 19.59
N LEU A 47 -1.52 -15.98 19.20
CA LEU A 47 -2.31 -14.90 18.61
C LEU A 47 -2.56 -13.82 19.68
N VAL A 48 -2.21 -12.57 19.35
CA VAL A 48 -2.44 -11.42 20.23
C VAL A 48 -3.70 -10.67 19.82
N TRP A 49 -3.83 -10.37 18.51
CA TRP A 49 -5.03 -9.76 17.95
C TRP A 49 -5.20 -10.12 16.47
N GLU A 50 -6.39 -9.96 15.98
CA GLU A 50 -6.74 -10.15 14.56
C GLU A 50 -7.78 -9.12 14.11
N ASP A 51 -7.82 -8.81 12.82
CA ASP A 51 -8.84 -7.96 12.21
C ASP A 51 -9.35 -8.58 10.91
N ASN A 52 -10.66 -8.45 10.71
CA ASN A 52 -11.37 -8.84 9.50
C ASN A 52 -12.33 -7.74 9.03
N SER A 53 -11.89 -6.49 9.03
CA SER A 53 -12.70 -5.36 8.53
C SER A 53 -13.04 -5.47 7.05
N VAL A 54 -12.27 -6.25 6.28
CA VAL A 54 -12.51 -6.53 4.85
C VAL A 54 -13.79 -7.35 4.62
N GLY A 55 -14.05 -8.34 5.49
CA GLY A 55 -15.23 -9.21 5.39
C GLY A 55 -15.27 -10.00 4.07
N ASP A 56 -16.37 -9.83 3.34
CA ASP A 56 -16.63 -10.45 2.03
C ASP A 56 -16.29 -9.54 0.84
N ARG A 57 -15.72 -8.36 1.07
CA ARG A 57 -15.34 -7.40 0.04
C ARG A 57 -13.88 -7.52 -0.36
N ILE A 58 -13.47 -8.70 -0.81
CA ILE A 58 -12.09 -8.95 -1.22
C ILE A 58 -12.05 -9.16 -2.73
N LEU A 59 -11.20 -8.41 -3.41
CA LEU A 59 -10.84 -8.62 -4.80
C LEU A 59 -9.54 -9.46 -4.80
N HIS A 60 -9.59 -10.62 -5.44
CA HIS A 60 -8.46 -11.58 -5.51
C HIS A 60 -7.91 -12.04 -4.15
N GLY A 61 -7.23 -11.19 -3.39
CA GLY A 61 -6.59 -11.56 -2.12
C GLY A 61 -6.05 -10.39 -1.31
N GLN A 62 -5.16 -10.72 -0.36
CA GLN A 62 -4.44 -9.75 0.47
C GLN A 62 -2.97 -9.74 0.04
N TRP A 63 -2.52 -8.69 -0.61
CA TRP A 63 -1.20 -8.65 -1.26
C TRP A 63 -0.21 -7.71 -0.59
N ALA A 64 -0.68 -6.57 -0.05
CA ALA A 64 0.18 -5.58 0.57
C ALA A 64 0.83 -6.12 1.85
N SER A 65 2.07 -5.73 2.09
CA SER A 65 2.74 -5.99 3.37
C SER A 65 2.30 -4.95 4.40
N PRO A 66 2.13 -5.35 5.68
CA PRO A 66 1.94 -4.40 6.76
C PRO A 66 3.15 -3.46 6.88
N THR A 67 2.92 -2.24 7.31
CA THR A 67 3.96 -1.27 7.66
C THR A 67 3.72 -0.81 9.09
N VAL A 68 4.78 -0.66 9.88
CA VAL A 68 4.68 -0.21 11.27
C VAL A 68 5.45 1.09 11.43
N GLY A 69 4.85 2.06 12.11
CA GLY A 69 5.52 3.32 12.45
C GLY A 69 4.75 4.12 13.49
N ASN A 70 5.41 5.16 14.00
CA ASN A 70 4.79 6.11 14.90
C ASN A 70 4.05 7.19 14.11
N ILE A 71 2.78 7.40 14.42
CA ILE A 71 1.94 8.45 13.85
C ILE A 71 1.30 9.19 15.02
N ASP A 72 1.65 10.46 15.17
CA ASP A 72 1.16 11.33 16.25
C ASP A 72 1.28 10.71 17.66
N GLY A 73 2.45 10.11 17.93
CA GLY A 73 2.74 9.48 19.23
C GLY A 73 2.15 8.08 19.43
N ILE A 74 1.45 7.53 18.45
CA ILE A 74 0.87 6.18 18.51
C ILE A 74 1.59 5.26 17.53
N GLU A 75 2.10 4.14 18.04
CA GLU A 75 2.61 3.05 17.19
C GLU A 75 1.47 2.38 16.46
N GLN A 76 1.45 2.52 15.15
CA GLN A 76 0.39 2.01 14.29
C GLN A 76 0.92 0.95 13.32
N VAL A 77 0.09 -0.04 13.05
CA VAL A 77 0.22 -0.94 11.88
C VAL A 77 -0.72 -0.43 10.81
N VAL A 78 -0.18 -0.21 9.63
CA VAL A 78 -0.93 0.27 8.46
C VAL A 78 -0.85 -0.77 7.36
N MET A 79 -1.98 -1.08 6.73
CA MET A 79 -2.03 -2.06 5.66
C MET A 79 -3.10 -1.72 4.62
N GLY A 80 -2.72 -1.76 3.34
CA GLY A 80 -3.65 -1.81 2.22
C GLY A 80 -4.28 -3.19 2.08
N GLN A 81 -5.55 -3.25 1.70
CA GLN A 81 -6.30 -4.51 1.74
C GLN A 81 -7.01 -4.80 0.41
N GLY A 82 -7.53 -6.04 0.30
CA GLY A 82 -8.14 -6.58 -0.90
C GLY A 82 -9.49 -5.95 -1.29
N ASP A 83 -10.06 -5.10 -0.47
CA ASP A 83 -11.24 -4.30 -0.78
C ASP A 83 -10.92 -2.90 -1.34
N GLY A 84 -9.63 -2.58 -1.46
CA GLY A 84 -9.16 -1.28 -1.91
C GLY A 84 -9.11 -0.21 -0.83
N TRP A 85 -9.30 -0.61 0.43
CA TRP A 85 -9.13 0.27 1.58
C TRP A 85 -7.74 0.12 2.18
N ILE A 86 -7.26 1.20 2.78
CA ILE A 86 -6.10 1.17 3.67
C ILE A 86 -6.57 1.47 5.09
N ARG A 87 -6.02 0.72 6.06
CA ARG A 87 -6.44 0.81 7.47
C ARG A 87 -5.25 0.92 8.39
N GLY A 88 -5.42 1.71 9.46
CA GLY A 88 -4.46 1.87 10.54
C GLY A 88 -5.00 1.34 11.86
N TYR A 89 -4.15 0.60 12.57
CA TYR A 89 -4.47 -0.06 13.83
C TYR A 89 -3.44 0.29 14.91
N VAL A 90 -3.86 0.33 16.17
CA VAL A 90 -2.91 0.36 17.29
C VAL A 90 -2.07 -0.91 17.25
N ALA A 91 -0.75 -0.79 17.15
CA ALA A 91 0.13 -1.93 16.95
C ALA A 91 -0.03 -3.02 18.01
N THR A 92 -0.20 -2.65 19.27
CA THR A 92 -0.25 -3.59 20.40
C THR A 92 -1.62 -4.24 20.62
N THR A 93 -2.71 -3.58 20.23
CA THR A 93 -4.07 -4.01 20.58
C THR A 93 -4.93 -4.41 19.38
N GLY A 94 -4.55 -3.98 18.16
CA GLY A 94 -5.36 -4.16 16.96
C GLY A 94 -6.60 -3.27 16.90
N GLU A 95 -6.75 -2.29 17.81
CA GLU A 95 -7.82 -1.30 17.72
C GLU A 95 -7.71 -0.54 16.41
N LYS A 96 -8.75 -0.62 15.56
CA LYS A 96 -8.79 0.12 14.30
C LYS A 96 -8.97 1.61 14.60
N LEU A 97 -8.00 2.41 14.20
CA LEU A 97 -7.98 3.86 14.43
C LEU A 97 -8.67 4.62 13.30
N TRP A 98 -8.36 4.24 12.07
CA TRP A 98 -8.88 4.89 10.88
C TRP A 98 -8.93 3.94 9.70
N GLU A 99 -9.69 4.33 8.68
CA GLU A 99 -9.71 3.69 7.37
C GLU A 99 -9.93 4.72 6.27
N PHE A 100 -9.39 4.45 5.08
CA PHE A 100 -9.45 5.32 3.91
C PHE A 100 -9.69 4.49 2.66
N ASP A 101 -10.72 4.84 1.86
CA ASP A 101 -10.98 4.22 0.57
C ASP A 101 -10.08 4.84 -0.50
N THR A 102 -9.22 4.04 -1.13
CA THR A 102 -8.31 4.50 -2.18
C THR A 102 -8.93 4.48 -3.57
N ASN A 103 -10.12 3.92 -3.72
CA ASN A 103 -10.84 3.89 -4.98
C ASN A 103 -11.67 5.17 -5.19
N PRO A 104 -11.94 5.55 -6.45
CA PRO A 104 -12.84 6.66 -6.75
C PRO A 104 -14.24 6.46 -6.14
N LYS A 105 -14.86 7.56 -5.70
CA LYS A 105 -16.18 7.55 -5.05
C LYS A 105 -17.30 6.98 -5.90
N ASP A 106 -17.19 7.12 -7.22
CA ASP A 106 -18.14 6.63 -8.20
C ASP A 106 -17.85 5.19 -8.66
N SER A 107 -16.82 4.57 -8.12
CA SER A 107 -16.48 3.18 -8.42
C SER A 107 -17.53 2.20 -7.90
N VAL A 108 -17.94 1.27 -8.74
CA VAL A 108 -19.00 0.28 -8.47
C VAL A 108 -18.37 -1.05 -8.06
N TRP A 109 -18.77 -1.56 -6.91
CA TRP A 109 -18.32 -2.88 -6.44
C TRP A 109 -18.95 -4.03 -7.24
N PRO A 110 -18.20 -5.06 -7.64
CA PRO A 110 -16.73 -5.17 -7.61
C PRO A 110 -16.08 -4.61 -8.89
N LYS A 111 -16.86 -4.26 -9.89
CA LYS A 111 -16.49 -4.07 -11.30
C LYS A 111 -15.39 -3.00 -11.52
N ASP A 112 -15.51 -1.86 -10.85
CA ASP A 112 -14.64 -0.69 -11.09
C ASP A 112 -13.73 -0.42 -9.89
N ARG A 113 -13.60 -1.40 -9.00
CA ARG A 113 -12.76 -1.29 -7.80
C ARG A 113 -11.47 -2.09 -7.93
N ASN A 114 -10.45 -1.63 -7.24
CA ASN A 114 -9.14 -2.25 -7.25
C ASN A 114 -8.67 -2.45 -5.82
N GLU A 115 -8.02 -3.58 -5.57
CA GLU A 115 -7.34 -3.87 -4.33
C GLU A 115 -6.04 -3.07 -4.20
N VAL A 116 -5.61 -2.82 -2.97
CA VAL A 116 -4.30 -2.22 -2.70
C VAL A 116 -3.25 -3.33 -2.64
N ILE A 117 -2.32 -3.33 -3.59
CA ILE A 117 -1.20 -4.27 -3.63
C ILE A 117 0.08 -3.64 -3.11
N SER A 118 0.28 -2.36 -3.38
CA SER A 118 1.47 -1.64 -2.93
C SER A 118 1.52 -1.57 -1.40
N SER A 119 2.71 -1.76 -0.82
CA SER A 119 2.90 -1.55 0.60
C SER A 119 2.99 -0.06 0.91
N ALA A 120 2.25 0.37 1.93
CA ALA A 120 2.25 1.76 2.35
C ALA A 120 3.60 2.17 2.98
N VAL A 121 3.93 3.44 2.91
CA VAL A 121 5.08 4.03 3.60
C VAL A 121 4.59 5.06 4.60
N ILE A 122 5.11 4.99 5.83
CA ILE A 122 4.88 6.00 6.88
C ILE A 122 6.09 6.91 6.92
N TYR A 123 5.88 8.20 6.72
CA TYR A 123 6.93 9.21 6.80
C TYR A 123 6.35 10.53 7.33
N ASP A 124 6.97 11.08 8.37
CA ASP A 124 6.58 12.37 9.00
C ASP A 124 5.07 12.45 9.37
N ASN A 125 4.54 11.40 10.02
CA ASN A 125 3.13 11.20 10.39
C ASN A 125 2.15 11.06 9.21
N VAL A 126 2.63 10.98 7.98
CA VAL A 126 1.82 10.82 6.78
C VAL A 126 1.98 9.40 6.23
N VAL A 127 0.89 8.85 5.72
CA VAL A 127 0.87 7.54 5.03
C VAL A 127 0.79 7.77 3.53
N TYR A 128 1.72 7.16 2.79
CA TYR A 128 1.77 7.20 1.33
C TYR A 128 1.44 5.84 0.77
N VAL A 129 0.49 5.77 -0.15
CA VAL A 129 0.03 4.51 -0.77
C VAL A 129 -0.46 4.75 -2.19
N ALA A 130 -0.16 3.81 -3.09
CA ALA A 130 -0.70 3.81 -4.43
C ALA A 130 -1.74 2.70 -4.61
N ASN A 131 -2.73 2.98 -5.44
CA ASN A 131 -3.70 2.04 -5.99
C ASN A 131 -3.90 2.34 -7.48
N GLY A 132 -4.54 1.47 -8.22
CA GLY A 132 -4.84 1.71 -9.63
C GLY A 132 -5.44 0.51 -10.31
N GLN A 133 -5.98 0.75 -11.49
CA GLN A 133 -6.68 -0.26 -12.26
C GLN A 133 -5.81 -1.45 -12.61
N ASP A 134 -6.34 -2.64 -12.40
CA ASP A 134 -5.70 -3.88 -12.79
C ASP A 134 -5.48 -3.94 -14.31
N PRO A 135 -4.24 -4.15 -14.79
CA PRO A 135 -3.95 -4.27 -16.21
C PRO A 135 -4.72 -5.39 -16.92
N GLU A 136 -5.13 -6.44 -16.20
CA GLU A 136 -5.98 -7.50 -16.75
C GLU A 136 -7.38 -7.01 -17.14
N HIS A 137 -7.82 -5.91 -16.54
CA HIS A 137 -9.10 -5.26 -16.83
C HIS A 137 -8.96 -4.03 -17.73
N GLY A 138 -7.80 -3.85 -18.36
CA GLY A 138 -7.48 -2.73 -19.23
C GLY A 138 -6.64 -1.65 -18.56
N GLU A 139 -6.31 -0.61 -19.32
CA GLU A 139 -5.58 0.53 -18.79
C GLU A 139 -6.50 1.51 -18.06
N GLY A 140 -6.03 2.04 -16.95
CA GLY A 140 -6.77 3.01 -16.17
C GLY A 140 -5.87 3.96 -15.38
N VAL A 141 -6.49 4.94 -14.76
CA VAL A 141 -5.83 5.93 -13.90
C VAL A 141 -5.39 5.25 -12.62
N GLY A 142 -4.15 5.51 -12.20
CA GLY A 142 -3.67 5.18 -10.87
C GLY A 142 -3.92 6.35 -9.90
N HIS A 143 -3.77 6.04 -8.64
CA HIS A 143 -3.99 6.96 -7.54
C HIS A 143 -2.84 6.81 -6.54
N LEU A 144 -2.11 7.90 -6.30
CA LEU A 144 -1.12 7.98 -5.23
C LEU A 144 -1.62 9.01 -4.22
N TYR A 145 -1.79 8.59 -2.99
CA TYR A 145 -2.27 9.42 -1.90
C TYR A 145 -1.19 9.69 -0.85
N ALA A 146 -1.22 10.91 -0.29
CA ALA A 146 -0.68 11.21 1.02
C ALA A 146 -1.84 11.38 1.98
N ILE A 147 -1.87 10.61 3.06
CA ILE A 147 -3.00 10.50 3.98
C ILE A 147 -2.58 10.99 5.36
N ASP A 148 -3.35 11.93 5.93
CA ASP A 148 -3.25 12.34 7.33
C ASP A 148 -3.82 11.25 8.24
N ALA A 149 -2.97 10.34 8.64
CA ALA A 149 -3.31 9.19 9.46
C ALA A 149 -3.40 9.49 10.97
N ALA A 150 -3.29 10.76 11.38
CA ALA A 150 -3.58 11.19 12.75
C ALA A 150 -5.09 11.30 13.03
N GLN A 151 -5.93 11.35 11.99
CA GLN A 151 -7.39 11.36 12.09
C GLN A 151 -7.95 10.00 12.55
N ARG A 152 -9.26 9.95 12.82
CA ARG A 152 -9.94 8.75 13.35
C ARG A 152 -11.23 8.45 12.60
N GLY A 153 -11.58 7.14 12.52
CA GLY A 153 -12.78 6.64 11.85
C GLY A 153 -12.59 6.53 10.34
N ASP A 154 -13.67 6.65 9.59
CA ASP A 154 -13.60 6.76 8.12
C ASP A 154 -13.14 8.16 7.74
N ILE A 155 -11.92 8.25 7.24
CA ILE A 155 -11.26 9.51 6.87
C ILE A 155 -11.20 9.72 5.35
N THR A 156 -11.97 8.97 4.58
CA THR A 156 -11.96 9.03 3.10
C THR A 156 -12.17 10.45 2.57
N GLU A 157 -13.09 11.21 3.21
CA GLU A 157 -13.43 12.56 2.77
C GLU A 157 -12.46 13.65 3.26
N THR A 158 -11.73 13.40 4.34
CA THR A 158 -10.94 14.42 5.03
C THR A 158 -9.45 14.11 5.12
N GLY A 159 -9.09 12.85 4.94
CA GLY A 159 -7.72 12.37 5.21
C GLY A 159 -6.73 12.62 4.07
N SER A 160 -7.18 12.93 2.85
CA SER A 160 -6.25 13.18 1.74
C SER A 160 -5.59 14.54 1.89
N ILE A 161 -4.27 14.56 2.12
CA ILE A 161 -3.44 15.77 2.09
C ILE A 161 -3.24 16.21 0.64
N TRP A 162 -2.85 15.26 -0.21
CA TRP A 162 -2.79 15.42 -1.65
C TRP A 162 -3.06 14.09 -2.36
N HIS A 163 -3.48 14.19 -3.62
CA HIS A 163 -3.80 13.07 -4.49
C HIS A 163 -3.21 13.29 -5.88
N TYR A 164 -2.37 12.37 -6.33
CA TYR A 164 -1.75 12.39 -7.66
C TYR A 164 -2.32 11.30 -8.55
N GLN A 165 -2.82 11.68 -9.72
CA GLN A 165 -3.47 10.81 -10.71
C GLN A 165 -2.64 10.63 -12.00
N GLY A 166 -1.42 11.17 -12.03
CA GLY A 166 -0.51 10.98 -13.16
C GLY A 166 0.23 9.63 -13.14
N ILE A 167 0.01 8.83 -12.11
CA ILE A 167 0.56 7.48 -11.95
C ILE A 167 -0.42 6.44 -12.53
N ARG A 168 0.10 5.29 -12.95
CA ARG A 168 -0.68 4.08 -13.22
C ARG A 168 -0.72 3.18 -11.98
N ARG A 169 -1.27 1.98 -12.10
CA ARG A 169 -1.21 0.98 -11.01
C ARG A 169 0.23 0.78 -10.55
N SER A 170 0.43 0.76 -9.25
CA SER A 170 1.71 0.38 -8.65
C SER A 170 1.53 -0.78 -7.69
N ILE A 171 2.47 -1.73 -7.75
CA ILE A 171 2.62 -2.85 -6.83
C ILE A 171 3.86 -2.68 -5.95
N SER A 172 4.58 -1.59 -6.12
CA SER A 172 5.85 -1.26 -5.49
C SER A 172 5.65 -0.50 -4.17
N THR A 173 6.68 -0.46 -3.36
CA THR A 173 6.79 0.40 -2.18
C THR A 173 7.58 1.65 -2.55
N ALA A 174 7.14 2.83 -2.13
CA ALA A 174 7.88 4.07 -2.39
C ALA A 174 9.21 4.14 -1.65
N ALA A 175 10.17 4.90 -2.19
CA ALA A 175 11.30 5.41 -1.43
C ALA A 175 11.14 6.91 -1.19
N ILE A 176 11.42 7.38 0.04
CA ILE A 176 11.37 8.80 0.39
C ILE A 176 12.76 9.25 0.87
N HIS A 177 13.25 10.34 0.29
CA HIS A 177 14.56 10.89 0.64
C HIS A 177 14.60 12.40 0.34
N ASP A 178 15.13 13.18 1.28
CA ASP A 178 15.33 14.63 1.16
C ASP A 178 14.10 15.40 0.64
N GLY A 179 12.92 15.07 1.18
CA GLY A 179 11.66 15.73 0.82
C GLY A 179 11.09 15.33 -0.53
N LEU A 180 11.62 14.29 -1.16
CA LEU A 180 11.12 13.72 -2.41
C LEU A 180 10.63 12.28 -2.20
N ILE A 181 9.54 11.93 -2.88
CA ILE A 181 9.04 10.57 -2.97
C ILE A 181 9.28 10.02 -4.38
N TYR A 182 9.84 8.83 -4.46
CA TYR A 182 10.10 8.09 -5.68
C TYR A 182 9.16 6.91 -5.73
N TYR A 183 8.25 6.91 -6.70
CA TYR A 183 7.22 5.88 -6.81
C TYR A 183 7.17 5.34 -8.25
N PRO A 184 7.53 4.07 -8.48
CA PRO A 184 7.39 3.46 -9.79
C PRO A 184 5.96 2.96 -9.99
N ASP A 185 5.51 2.94 -11.24
CA ASP A 185 4.29 2.27 -11.62
C ASP A 185 4.55 1.02 -12.49
N PHE A 186 3.53 0.20 -12.62
CA PHE A 186 3.60 -1.04 -13.36
C PHE A 186 3.81 -0.84 -14.87
N SER A 187 3.48 0.34 -15.40
CA SER A 187 3.69 0.69 -16.81
C SER A 187 5.12 1.12 -17.13
N GLY A 188 6.02 1.12 -16.14
CA GLY A 188 7.44 1.41 -16.34
C GLY A 188 7.83 2.87 -16.13
N PHE A 189 7.00 3.68 -15.49
CA PHE A 189 7.38 5.05 -15.15
C PHE A 189 7.82 5.17 -13.69
N LEU A 190 8.92 5.85 -13.46
CA LEU A 190 9.36 6.28 -12.13
C LEU A 190 8.97 7.75 -11.94
N HIS A 191 8.08 7.99 -11.00
CA HIS A 191 7.59 9.31 -10.63
C HIS A 191 8.38 9.87 -9.44
N CYS A 192 8.87 11.08 -9.55
CA CYS A 192 9.46 11.84 -8.44
C CYS A 192 8.58 13.05 -8.14
N LEU A 193 8.07 13.10 -6.92
CA LEU A 193 7.21 14.18 -6.45
C LEU A 193 7.78 14.83 -5.18
N ASP A 194 7.40 16.06 -4.94
CA ASP A 194 7.59 16.69 -3.64
C ASP A 194 6.70 15.99 -2.61
N VAL A 195 7.29 15.49 -1.55
CA VAL A 195 6.59 14.64 -0.56
C VAL A 195 5.49 15.39 0.19
N LYS A 196 5.61 16.72 0.34
CA LYS A 196 4.64 17.55 1.09
C LYS A 196 3.47 18.01 0.24
N THR A 197 3.73 18.31 -1.04
CA THR A 197 2.73 18.94 -1.92
C THR A 197 2.15 18.00 -2.96
N GLY A 198 2.83 16.88 -3.26
CA GLY A 198 2.48 16.00 -4.37
C GLY A 198 2.78 16.59 -5.75
N GLU A 199 3.45 17.74 -5.82
CA GLU A 199 3.86 18.34 -7.11
C GLU A 199 4.90 17.47 -7.78
N VAL A 200 4.71 17.21 -9.08
CA VAL A 200 5.63 16.43 -9.89
C VAL A 200 6.91 17.20 -10.10
N VAL A 201 8.03 16.62 -9.73
CA VAL A 201 9.37 17.14 -10.01
C VAL A 201 9.87 16.66 -11.37
N TRP A 202 9.75 15.34 -11.59
CA TRP A 202 10.02 14.69 -12.88
C TRP A 202 9.37 13.31 -12.96
N VAL A 203 9.23 12.80 -14.17
CA VAL A 203 8.84 11.43 -14.48
C VAL A 203 9.86 10.86 -15.45
N TYR A 204 10.35 9.66 -15.18
CA TYR A 204 11.33 8.97 -16.00
C TYR A 204 10.73 7.69 -16.57
N ASP A 205 10.87 7.48 -17.88
CA ASP A 205 10.46 6.27 -18.57
C ASP A 205 11.56 5.21 -18.49
N LEU A 206 11.26 4.06 -17.89
CA LEU A 206 12.17 2.92 -17.76
C LEU A 206 12.08 1.97 -18.93
N PHE A 207 11.10 2.16 -19.84
CA PHE A 207 10.84 1.39 -21.04
C PHE A 207 10.38 -0.06 -20.83
N ALA A 208 10.27 -0.52 -19.59
CA ALA A 208 9.78 -1.85 -19.23
C ALA A 208 9.01 -1.80 -17.91
N ALA A 209 8.12 -2.77 -17.66
CA ALA A 209 7.29 -2.80 -16.46
C ALA A 209 8.13 -2.96 -15.19
N VAL A 210 7.65 -2.35 -14.09
CA VAL A 210 8.34 -2.39 -12.81
C VAL A 210 7.55 -3.19 -11.79
N TRP A 211 8.18 -4.26 -11.29
CA TRP A 211 7.66 -5.13 -10.24
C TRP A 211 8.32 -4.83 -8.88
N GLY A 212 9.52 -4.29 -8.91
CA GLY A 212 10.34 -4.02 -7.74
C GLY A 212 10.09 -2.63 -7.14
N SER A 213 10.77 -2.37 -6.04
CA SER A 213 10.72 -1.07 -5.35
C SER A 213 12.05 -0.33 -5.51
N PRO A 214 12.04 1.02 -5.57
CA PRO A 214 13.25 1.78 -5.67
C PRO A 214 14.06 1.73 -4.37
N LEU A 215 15.37 1.69 -4.50
CA LEU A 215 16.32 1.85 -3.40
C LEU A 215 17.03 3.20 -3.54
N VAL A 216 16.96 4.01 -2.49
CA VAL A 216 17.72 5.27 -2.43
C VAL A 216 18.89 5.11 -1.47
N VAL A 217 20.10 5.25 -2.01
CA VAL A 217 21.37 5.18 -1.25
C VAL A 217 22.45 6.01 -1.94
N ASP A 218 23.33 6.65 -1.16
CA ASP A 218 24.46 7.45 -1.63
C ASP A 218 24.09 8.49 -2.70
N GLY A 219 22.96 9.18 -2.51
CA GLY A 219 22.48 10.21 -3.43
C GLY A 219 22.02 9.68 -4.80
N LYS A 220 21.64 8.40 -4.86
CA LYS A 220 21.14 7.75 -6.07
C LYS A 220 19.88 6.95 -5.80
N VAL A 221 19.04 6.86 -6.84
CA VAL A 221 17.88 5.98 -6.90
C VAL A 221 18.23 4.83 -7.81
N TYR A 222 18.10 3.61 -7.31
CA TYR A 222 18.26 2.37 -8.07
C TYR A 222 16.89 1.74 -8.26
N ILE A 223 16.58 1.34 -9.48
CA ILE A 223 15.33 0.64 -9.82
C ILE A 223 15.59 -0.39 -10.90
N GLY A 224 15.09 -1.61 -10.69
CA GLY A 224 15.12 -2.67 -11.69
C GLY A 224 13.77 -2.80 -12.38
N ASP A 225 13.80 -3.21 -13.65
CA ASP A 225 12.63 -3.49 -14.47
C ASP A 225 12.54 -4.97 -14.87
N GLU A 226 11.49 -5.34 -15.60
CA GLU A 226 11.25 -6.75 -15.98
C GLU A 226 12.18 -7.25 -17.09
N ASP A 227 12.82 -6.39 -17.85
CA ASP A 227 13.82 -6.76 -18.87
C ASP A 227 15.17 -7.10 -18.22
N GLY A 228 15.32 -6.84 -16.93
CA GLY A 228 16.52 -7.14 -16.14
C GLY A 228 17.51 -5.96 -16.10
N ASP A 229 17.13 -4.82 -16.60
CA ASP A 229 17.93 -3.61 -16.51
C ASP A 229 17.84 -2.96 -15.13
N ILE A 230 18.91 -2.32 -14.70
CA ILE A 230 18.96 -1.51 -13.47
C ILE A 230 19.27 -0.08 -13.82
N THR A 231 18.25 0.76 -13.73
CA THR A 231 18.41 2.20 -13.93
C THR A 231 18.91 2.87 -12.64
N VAL A 232 19.91 3.74 -12.80
CA VAL A 232 20.53 4.50 -11.70
C VAL A 232 20.41 5.97 -11.98
N LEU A 233 19.63 6.68 -11.18
CA LEU A 233 19.43 8.13 -11.28
C LEU A 233 20.04 8.84 -10.07
N LYS A 234 20.40 10.11 -10.23
CA LYS A 234 20.73 10.95 -9.07
C LYS A 234 19.46 11.34 -8.33
N THR A 235 19.53 11.37 -6.99
CA THR A 235 18.48 12.00 -6.20
C THR A 235 18.42 13.50 -6.45
N GLY A 236 17.25 14.11 -6.29
CA GLY A 236 17.09 15.56 -6.38
C GLY A 236 16.13 16.01 -7.47
N LYS A 237 16.02 17.34 -7.57
CA LYS A 237 15.14 18.05 -8.52
C LYS A 237 15.79 18.21 -9.87
#